data_a21587a2401f8f89f2101f54c1b8909d
#
_entry.id   a21587a2401f8f89f2101f54c1b8909d
#
_cell.length_a   1.000
_cell.length_b   1.000
_cell.length_c   1.000
_cell.angle_alpha   90.00
_cell.angle_beta   90.00
_cell.angle_gamma   90.00
#
_symmetry.space_group_name_H-M   'P 1'
#
loop_
_entity.id
_entity.type
_entity.pdbx_description
1 polymer ?
#
loop_
_entity_poly.entity_id
_entity_poly.type
_entity_poly.pdbx_seq_one_letter_code
_entity_poly.pdbx_strand_id
1 'polypeptide(L)'
;MRFQILKVTLDHTEYEISKFKESEKNLVSVMTGKNGAGKSRILEFITNNFYVSDDFLREHPDNWSIDFNNPKSDYSHNQVVFRAGGEICEMQRINSKLASIFKTSKFIENRYSLFPSRLICLSTSPFDRFPLNSTKKAPKESIYSYIGMKNSKRSSSLVSLVSNVLDSMFKEPEKIETNLEVIKKTLSYLGYGNRILVSYRSNFKLNEAELSRKIVSDILSNVDSPVFNKKNFDSYQWNNAVEEIYRSIQTLISANDWKWKSSFSVPIKLSKENFLEDDYIKSIQVLSMYELFSIKSLKLSMSSDNRKFVDFTQASSGEQCLSLMLLGIASQIENGALICIDEPEISLHPEWQEEFIPLIDNLFENYKGCHFVIATHSPLIISKLVGEHCSVLDLDRNELIELSNNRGYSSDYQLATLFQSPGFKNEYLVNESLDILTILSKKKTLNEDIIQRASVLIKLIEKLDENDPVHSLISTIKKVIEVIHD
;
A
#
# COMPACT_ATOMS: atom_id res chain seq x y z
N MET A 1 9.13 9.90 -14.26
CA MET A 1 9.32 8.50 -14.67
C MET A 1 7.99 7.79 -14.44
N ARG A 2 7.56 6.90 -15.31
CA ARG A 2 6.31 6.16 -15.12
C ARG A 2 6.60 4.70 -14.85
N PHE A 3 5.95 4.14 -13.84
CA PHE A 3 6.03 2.73 -13.51
C PHE A 3 4.65 2.08 -13.62
N GLN A 4 4.56 0.88 -14.21
CA GLN A 4 3.29 0.19 -14.43
C GLN A 4 3.49 -1.33 -14.46
N ILE A 5 2.78 -2.08 -13.65
CA ILE A 5 2.67 -3.54 -13.76
C ILE A 5 1.64 -3.84 -14.85
N LEU A 6 2.02 -4.63 -15.85
CA LEU A 6 1.14 -5.01 -16.94
C LEU A 6 0.55 -6.41 -16.71
N LYS A 7 1.42 -7.41 -16.49
CA LYS A 7 1.03 -8.80 -16.32
C LYS A 7 1.84 -9.51 -15.27
N VAL A 8 1.25 -10.51 -14.68
CA VAL A 8 1.89 -11.43 -13.75
C VAL A 8 1.56 -12.86 -14.17
N THR A 9 2.58 -13.70 -14.37
CA THR A 9 2.39 -15.13 -14.54
C THR A 9 2.80 -15.83 -13.25
N LEU A 10 1.91 -16.59 -12.68
CA LEU A 10 2.11 -17.33 -11.45
C LEU A 10 1.52 -18.73 -11.60
N ASP A 11 2.35 -19.77 -11.37
CA ASP A 11 1.96 -21.18 -11.51
C ASP A 11 1.26 -21.48 -12.86
N HIS A 12 1.86 -21.04 -13.95
CA HIS A 12 1.36 -21.17 -15.32
C HIS A 12 0.07 -20.40 -15.66
N THR A 13 -0.47 -19.62 -14.73
CA THR A 13 -1.62 -18.75 -14.97
C THR A 13 -1.16 -17.32 -15.19
N GLU A 14 -1.54 -16.74 -16.31
CA GLU A 14 -1.28 -15.33 -16.63
C GLU A 14 -2.44 -14.47 -16.14
N TYR A 15 -2.11 -13.41 -15.42
CA TYR A 15 -3.02 -12.40 -14.90
C TYR A 15 -2.66 -11.04 -15.53
N GLU A 16 -3.59 -10.44 -16.25
CA GLU A 16 -3.42 -9.09 -16.78
C GLU A 16 -3.81 -8.07 -15.69
N ILE A 17 -2.84 -7.36 -15.13
CA ILE A 17 -3.06 -6.41 -14.03
C ILE A 17 -3.56 -5.06 -14.56
N SER A 18 -2.99 -4.61 -15.70
CA SER A 18 -3.42 -3.40 -16.37
C SER A 18 -3.04 -3.44 -17.84
N LYS A 19 -3.80 -2.76 -18.70
CA LYS A 19 -3.40 -2.54 -20.08
C LYS A 19 -2.44 -1.37 -20.20
N PHE A 20 -1.60 -1.42 -21.22
CA PHE A 20 -0.74 -0.31 -21.57
C PHE A 20 -1.59 0.95 -21.86
N LYS A 21 -1.38 2.02 -21.09
CA LYS A 21 -2.05 3.31 -21.27
C LYS A 21 -1.08 4.46 -21.10
N GLU A 22 -1.17 5.42 -22.00
CA GLU A 22 -0.52 6.72 -21.84
C GLU A 22 -1.52 7.68 -21.16
N SER A 23 -1.58 7.64 -19.86
CA SER A 23 -2.38 8.58 -19.08
C SER A 23 -1.45 9.47 -18.25
N GLU A 24 -1.81 10.73 -18.07
CA GLU A 24 -1.09 11.63 -17.14
C GLU A 24 -1.42 11.32 -15.68
N LYS A 25 -2.55 10.65 -15.43
CA LYS A 25 -2.99 10.26 -14.08
C LYS A 25 -2.23 9.04 -13.58
N ASN A 26 -2.21 8.87 -12.26
CA ASN A 26 -1.76 7.65 -11.62
C ASN A 26 -2.69 6.50 -11.98
N LEU A 27 -2.16 5.28 -12.06
CA LEU A 27 -2.95 4.09 -12.37
C LEU A 27 -3.46 3.45 -11.09
N VAL A 28 -4.69 2.96 -11.14
CA VAL A 28 -5.32 2.20 -10.06
C VAL A 28 -5.82 0.87 -10.63
N SER A 29 -5.16 -0.22 -10.25
CA SER A 29 -5.57 -1.58 -10.59
C SER A 29 -6.08 -2.29 -9.34
N VAL A 30 -7.32 -2.72 -9.36
CA VAL A 30 -7.95 -3.44 -8.25
C VAL A 30 -8.10 -4.90 -8.61
N MET A 31 -7.63 -5.79 -7.75
CA MET A 31 -7.82 -7.23 -7.85
C MET A 31 -8.93 -7.66 -6.89
N THR A 32 -9.91 -8.38 -7.42
CA THR A 32 -11.03 -8.92 -6.66
C THR A 32 -11.21 -10.42 -6.93
N GLY A 33 -12.01 -11.09 -6.12
CA GLY A 33 -12.30 -12.53 -6.22
C GLY A 33 -12.56 -13.13 -4.85
N LYS A 34 -12.98 -14.38 -4.80
CA LYS A 34 -13.30 -15.11 -3.57
C LYS A 34 -12.10 -15.24 -2.65
N ASN A 35 -12.38 -15.61 -1.38
CA ASN A 35 -11.31 -15.97 -0.45
C ASN A 35 -10.49 -17.12 -1.03
N GLY A 36 -9.16 -16.96 -1.03
CA GLY A 36 -8.26 -17.97 -1.61
C GLY A 36 -8.02 -17.85 -3.12
N ALA A 37 -8.65 -16.90 -3.85
CA ALA A 37 -8.42 -16.67 -5.28
C ALA A 37 -6.98 -16.26 -5.64
N GLY A 38 -6.15 -15.91 -4.65
CA GLY A 38 -4.73 -15.64 -4.89
C GLY A 38 -4.35 -14.16 -4.88
N LYS A 39 -5.24 -13.22 -4.54
CA LYS A 39 -4.98 -11.77 -4.51
C LYS A 39 -3.69 -11.40 -3.77
N SER A 40 -3.63 -11.73 -2.48
CA SER A 40 -2.44 -11.44 -1.64
C SER A 40 -1.20 -12.18 -2.11
N ARG A 41 -1.35 -13.34 -2.78
CA ARG A 41 -0.25 -14.10 -3.36
C ARG A 41 0.34 -13.41 -4.60
N ILE A 42 -0.50 -12.79 -5.42
CA ILE A 42 -0.05 -11.99 -6.57
C ILE A 42 0.69 -10.75 -6.07
N LEU A 43 0.16 -10.04 -5.05
CA LEU A 43 0.86 -8.91 -4.41
C LEU A 43 2.20 -9.34 -3.82
N GLU A 44 2.23 -10.45 -3.07
CA GLU A 44 3.45 -11.04 -2.53
C GLU A 44 4.48 -11.31 -3.62
N PHE A 45 4.05 -11.90 -4.73
CA PHE A 45 4.93 -12.24 -5.83
C PHE A 45 5.52 -10.98 -6.50
N ILE A 46 4.69 -9.97 -6.81
CA ILE A 46 5.15 -8.69 -7.36
C ILE A 46 6.18 -8.05 -6.42
N THR A 47 5.82 -7.89 -5.16
CA THR A 47 6.62 -7.16 -4.18
C THR A 47 7.93 -7.86 -3.87
N ASN A 48 7.90 -9.20 -3.69
CA ASN A 48 9.10 -9.99 -3.45
C ASN A 48 10.11 -9.91 -4.60
N ASN A 49 9.62 -9.91 -5.86
CA ASN A 49 10.53 -9.82 -7.00
C ASN A 49 11.30 -8.51 -7.00
N PHE A 50 10.63 -7.37 -6.82
CA PHE A 50 11.31 -6.07 -6.77
C PHE A 50 12.17 -5.91 -5.52
N TYR A 51 11.70 -6.35 -4.35
CA TYR A 51 12.43 -6.25 -3.09
C TYR A 51 13.75 -7.05 -3.13
N VAL A 52 13.69 -8.33 -3.53
CA VAL A 52 14.88 -9.19 -3.58
C VAL A 52 15.85 -8.73 -4.65
N SER A 53 15.35 -8.25 -5.80
CA SER A 53 16.21 -7.74 -6.88
C SER A 53 16.92 -6.44 -6.50
N ASP A 54 16.22 -5.54 -5.79
CA ASP A 54 16.83 -4.31 -5.26
C ASP A 54 17.91 -4.62 -4.22
N ASP A 55 17.67 -5.54 -3.30
CA ASP A 55 18.63 -5.97 -2.27
C ASP A 55 19.87 -6.62 -2.90
N PHE A 56 19.64 -7.51 -3.89
CA PHE A 56 20.75 -8.16 -4.62
C PHE A 56 21.62 -7.16 -5.39
N LEU A 57 21.01 -6.22 -6.12
CA LEU A 57 21.76 -5.23 -6.90
C LEU A 57 22.62 -4.31 -6.03
N ARG A 58 22.16 -4.03 -4.82
CA ARG A 58 22.93 -3.25 -3.86
C ARG A 58 24.10 -4.02 -3.25
N GLU A 59 23.93 -5.32 -3.07
CA GLU A 59 25.02 -6.19 -2.60
C GLU A 59 26.07 -6.46 -3.68
N HIS A 60 25.64 -6.50 -4.95
CA HIS A 60 26.47 -6.92 -6.08
C HIS A 60 26.33 -5.96 -7.27
N PRO A 61 26.77 -4.69 -7.14
CA PRO A 61 26.60 -3.69 -8.20
C PRO A 61 27.27 -4.08 -9.52
N ASP A 62 28.32 -4.90 -9.48
CA ASP A 62 29.11 -5.32 -10.65
C ASP A 62 28.65 -6.67 -11.25
N ASN A 63 27.89 -7.48 -10.51
CA ASN A 63 27.51 -8.84 -10.91
C ASN A 63 26.19 -8.91 -11.70
N TRP A 64 26.03 -8.03 -12.65
CA TRP A 64 24.90 -8.01 -13.53
C TRP A 64 25.25 -8.68 -14.89
N SER A 65 25.69 -9.90 -14.91
CA SER A 65 25.72 -10.67 -16.16
C SER A 65 24.40 -11.44 -16.31
N ILE A 66 23.48 -10.84 -17.00
CA ILE A 66 22.31 -11.57 -17.49
C ILE A 66 22.72 -12.19 -18.82
N ASP A 67 22.97 -13.49 -18.78
CA ASP A 67 23.19 -14.25 -20.00
C ASP A 67 21.82 -14.58 -20.61
N PHE A 68 21.31 -13.68 -21.47
CA PHE A 68 20.05 -13.85 -22.18
C PHE A 68 20.08 -15.00 -23.21
N ASN A 69 21.25 -15.58 -23.45
CA ASN A 69 21.47 -16.54 -24.54
C ASN A 69 21.55 -18.00 -24.10
N ASN A 70 21.36 -18.32 -22.82
CA ASN A 70 21.44 -19.71 -22.37
C ASN A 70 20.05 -20.37 -22.20
N PRO A 71 19.54 -21.11 -23.23
CA PRO A 71 18.21 -21.71 -23.18
C PRO A 71 18.09 -22.97 -22.31
N LYS A 72 19.12 -23.31 -21.51
CA LYS A 72 19.20 -24.57 -20.75
C LYS A 72 18.92 -24.47 -19.24
N SER A 73 18.55 -23.30 -18.72
CA SER A 73 18.13 -23.21 -17.32
C SER A 73 16.61 -23.42 -17.23
N ASP A 74 16.18 -24.30 -16.34
CA ASP A 74 14.79 -24.44 -15.92
C ASP A 74 14.33 -23.10 -15.29
N TYR A 75 13.91 -22.18 -16.14
CA TYR A 75 13.30 -20.93 -15.73
C TYR A 75 11.97 -21.24 -15.06
N SER A 76 11.73 -20.71 -13.87
CA SER A 76 10.40 -20.75 -13.30
C SER A 76 9.45 -20.05 -14.26
N HIS A 77 8.31 -20.67 -14.56
CA HIS A 77 7.27 -20.05 -15.40
C HIS A 77 6.63 -18.80 -14.76
N ASN A 78 7.16 -18.36 -13.63
CA ASN A 78 6.66 -17.24 -12.87
C ASN A 78 7.39 -15.96 -13.29
N GLN A 79 6.64 -14.95 -13.76
CA GLN A 79 7.21 -13.71 -14.29
C GLN A 79 6.33 -12.49 -13.99
N VAL A 80 6.95 -11.31 -14.00
CA VAL A 80 6.28 -10.02 -13.94
C VAL A 80 6.65 -9.24 -15.20
N VAL A 81 5.64 -8.80 -15.96
CA VAL A 81 5.80 -7.89 -17.08
C VAL A 81 5.38 -6.50 -16.65
N PHE A 82 6.23 -5.53 -16.82
CA PHE A 82 6.01 -4.17 -16.36
C PHE A 82 6.60 -3.13 -17.31
N ARG A 83 6.20 -1.89 -17.16
CA ARG A 83 6.77 -0.73 -17.87
C ARG A 83 7.57 0.12 -16.90
N ALA A 84 8.80 0.44 -17.28
CA ALA A 84 9.66 1.36 -16.55
C ALA A 84 10.49 2.17 -17.55
N GLY A 85 10.67 3.48 -17.30
CA GLY A 85 11.48 4.34 -18.17
C GLY A 85 10.99 4.43 -19.64
N GLY A 86 9.73 4.12 -19.91
CA GLY A 86 9.18 4.09 -21.28
C GLY A 86 9.28 2.76 -21.99
N GLU A 87 10.00 1.77 -21.43
CA GLU A 87 10.23 0.45 -22.01
C GLU A 87 9.39 -0.62 -21.31
N ILE A 88 9.01 -1.67 -22.07
CA ILE A 88 8.41 -2.87 -21.51
C ILE A 88 9.52 -3.81 -21.07
N CYS A 89 9.45 -4.22 -19.82
CA CYS A 89 10.43 -5.07 -19.16
C CYS A 89 9.76 -6.34 -18.66
N GLU A 90 10.52 -7.43 -18.70
CA GLU A 90 10.12 -8.73 -18.17
C GLU A 90 11.10 -9.14 -17.09
N MET A 91 10.60 -9.51 -15.91
CA MET A 91 11.40 -9.99 -14.81
C MET A 91 11.00 -11.42 -14.46
N GLN A 92 11.98 -12.33 -14.51
CA GLN A 92 11.81 -13.73 -14.14
C GLN A 92 12.72 -14.07 -12.96
N ARG A 93 12.23 -14.85 -12.03
CA ARG A 93 13.01 -15.33 -10.90
C ARG A 93 13.56 -16.73 -11.21
N ILE A 94 14.88 -16.88 -11.19
CA ILE A 94 15.53 -18.15 -11.58
C ILE A 94 15.57 -19.17 -10.45
N ASN A 95 15.66 -18.76 -9.19
CA ASN A 95 15.62 -19.63 -7.99
C ASN A 95 15.32 -18.81 -6.75
N SER A 96 14.97 -19.46 -5.64
CA SER A 96 14.68 -18.79 -4.36
C SER A 96 15.82 -17.95 -3.79
N LYS A 97 17.02 -18.03 -4.36
CA LYS A 97 18.26 -17.36 -3.91
C LYS A 97 18.95 -16.52 -4.96
N LEU A 98 18.55 -16.50 -6.23
CA LEU A 98 19.26 -15.85 -7.32
C LEU A 98 18.46 -14.72 -7.94
N ALA A 99 19.20 -13.76 -8.52
CA ALA A 99 18.70 -12.55 -9.13
C ALA A 99 17.63 -12.78 -10.19
N SER A 100 16.76 -11.80 -10.30
CA SER A 100 15.77 -11.72 -11.36
C SER A 100 16.46 -11.40 -12.70
N ILE A 101 16.01 -12.05 -13.77
CA ILE A 101 16.41 -11.71 -15.14
C ILE A 101 15.48 -10.61 -15.64
N PHE A 102 16.07 -9.53 -16.18
CA PHE A 102 15.32 -8.50 -16.85
C PHE A 102 15.53 -8.64 -18.37
N LYS A 103 14.44 -8.79 -19.12
CA LYS A 103 14.44 -8.66 -20.56
C LYS A 103 13.87 -7.30 -20.94
N THR A 104 14.56 -6.59 -21.81
CA THR A 104 14.16 -5.31 -22.36
C THR A 104 14.57 -5.21 -23.80
N SER A 105 13.82 -4.45 -24.58
CA SER A 105 14.08 -4.27 -26.01
C SER A 105 15.32 -3.42 -26.31
N LYS A 106 15.80 -2.64 -25.32
CA LYS A 106 16.92 -1.71 -25.50
C LYS A 106 17.98 -1.90 -24.41
N PHE A 107 19.20 -1.52 -24.76
CA PHE A 107 20.29 -1.41 -23.78
C PHE A 107 20.00 -0.30 -22.77
N ILE A 108 20.03 -0.63 -21.48
CA ILE A 108 19.76 0.29 -20.38
C ILE A 108 21.05 0.54 -19.60
N GLU A 109 21.55 1.77 -19.67
CA GLU A 109 22.77 2.18 -18.96
C GLU A 109 22.54 2.23 -17.43
N ASN A 110 21.40 2.77 -17.01
CA ASN A 110 21.06 2.90 -15.58
C ASN A 110 20.02 1.85 -15.18
N ARG A 111 20.46 0.84 -14.47
CA ARG A 111 19.64 -0.31 -14.02
C ARG A 111 18.55 0.06 -13.02
N TYR A 112 18.81 1.07 -12.20
CA TYR A 112 17.81 1.56 -11.27
C TYR A 112 16.59 2.20 -11.96
N SER A 113 16.72 2.57 -13.25
CA SER A 113 15.59 3.05 -14.04
C SER A 113 14.54 1.98 -14.34
N LEU A 114 14.85 0.70 -14.11
CA LEU A 114 13.93 -0.43 -14.24
C LEU A 114 13.09 -0.67 -13.00
N PHE A 115 13.41 -0.01 -11.89
CA PHE A 115 12.68 -0.16 -10.65
C PHE A 115 11.64 0.95 -10.47
N PRO A 116 10.57 0.71 -9.69
CA PRO A 116 9.78 1.82 -9.20
C PRO A 116 10.66 2.72 -8.33
N SER A 117 10.39 4.02 -8.34
CA SER A 117 11.13 4.96 -7.48
C SER A 117 10.99 4.59 -5.99
N ARG A 118 9.81 4.09 -5.62
CA ARG A 118 9.48 3.50 -4.32
C ARG A 118 8.54 2.31 -4.50
N LEU A 119 8.72 1.31 -3.66
CA LEU A 119 7.81 0.18 -3.51
C LEU A 119 7.20 0.26 -2.11
N ILE A 120 5.96 0.73 -2.02
CA ILE A 120 5.24 0.94 -0.77
C ILE A 120 4.20 -0.17 -0.62
N CYS A 121 4.34 -0.97 0.43
CA CYS A 121 3.42 -2.08 0.73
C CYS A 121 2.65 -1.80 2.01
N LEU A 122 1.32 -1.82 1.91
CA LEU A 122 0.43 -1.50 3.03
C LEU A 122 -0.55 -2.63 3.30
N SER A 123 -0.73 -2.95 4.57
CA SER A 123 -1.82 -3.82 5.03
C SER A 123 -2.20 -3.53 6.47
N THR A 124 -3.49 -3.56 6.74
CA THR A 124 -4.04 -3.52 8.11
C THR A 124 -4.29 -4.91 8.68
N SER A 125 -4.04 -5.96 7.89
CA SER A 125 -4.13 -7.36 8.30
C SER A 125 -2.82 -7.83 8.94
N PRO A 126 -2.86 -8.52 10.09
CA PRO A 126 -1.66 -9.15 10.65
C PRO A 126 -1.22 -10.40 9.86
N PHE A 127 -2.03 -10.86 8.92
CA PHE A 127 -1.82 -12.08 8.12
C PHE A 127 -1.40 -11.79 6.68
N ASP A 128 -1.06 -10.53 6.37
CA ASP A 128 -0.56 -10.18 5.04
C ASP A 128 0.69 -10.98 4.66
N ARG A 129 1.00 -11.00 3.36
CA ARG A 129 2.12 -11.77 2.81
C ARG A 129 3.31 -10.91 2.40
N PHE A 130 3.26 -9.62 2.63
CA PHE A 130 4.36 -8.74 2.27
C PHE A 130 5.66 -9.12 2.98
N PRO A 131 6.83 -9.02 2.33
CA PRO A 131 8.11 -9.26 2.96
C PRO A 131 8.35 -8.29 4.12
N LEU A 132 8.90 -8.78 5.21
CA LEU A 132 9.40 -7.90 6.26
C LEU A 132 10.75 -7.33 5.83
N ASN A 133 11.00 -6.06 6.17
CA ASN A 133 12.31 -5.44 5.92
C ASN A 133 13.41 -6.33 6.51
N SER A 134 14.37 -6.73 5.69
CA SER A 134 15.52 -7.46 6.21
C SER A 134 16.38 -6.50 7.02
N THR A 135 16.58 -6.85 8.29
CA THR A 135 17.26 -6.03 9.29
C THR A 135 18.79 -6.03 9.14
N LYS A 136 19.32 -6.57 8.04
CA LYS A 136 20.75 -6.84 7.92
C LYS A 136 21.61 -5.66 7.42
N LYS A 137 21.02 -4.60 6.88
CA LYS A 137 21.75 -3.43 6.33
C LYS A 137 21.03 -2.12 6.55
N ALA A 138 21.79 -1.03 6.47
CA ALA A 138 21.30 0.33 6.67
C ALA A 138 20.03 0.62 5.86
N PRO A 139 18.93 1.05 6.51
CA PRO A 139 17.62 1.20 5.86
C PRO A 139 17.56 2.33 4.82
N LYS A 140 18.60 3.17 4.74
CA LYS A 140 18.58 4.42 3.97
C LYS A 140 18.51 4.26 2.44
N GLU A 141 18.77 3.09 1.90
CA GLU A 141 18.93 2.93 0.45
C GLU A 141 17.84 2.06 -0.22
N SER A 142 16.99 1.36 0.55
CA SER A 142 15.98 0.48 -0.03
C SER A 142 14.82 1.24 -0.68
N ILE A 143 14.46 0.83 -1.90
CA ILE A 143 13.21 1.28 -2.52
C ILE A 143 11.98 0.77 -1.76
N TYR A 144 12.13 -0.32 -0.99
CA TYR A 144 11.05 -1.04 -0.32
C TYR A 144 10.70 -0.44 1.03
N SER A 145 9.40 -0.27 1.24
CA SER A 145 8.83 0.13 2.52
C SER A 145 7.58 -0.66 2.83
N TYR A 146 7.58 -1.31 3.99
CA TYR A 146 6.41 -2.01 4.51
C TYR A 146 5.78 -1.22 5.64
N ILE A 147 4.48 -0.96 5.49
CA ILE A 147 3.63 -0.26 6.45
C ILE A 147 2.47 -1.20 6.81
N GLY A 148 2.68 -2.03 7.82
CA GLY A 148 1.69 -3.02 8.21
C GLY A 148 1.81 -3.45 9.67
N MET A 149 0.84 -4.25 10.10
CA MET A 149 0.77 -4.74 11.48
C MET A 149 1.74 -5.88 11.78
N LYS A 150 2.30 -6.51 10.75
CA LYS A 150 3.20 -7.64 10.87
C LYS A 150 4.56 -7.17 11.37
N ASN A 151 4.89 -7.46 12.61
CA ASN A 151 6.19 -7.12 13.17
C ASN A 151 6.88 -8.38 13.67
N SER A 152 8.18 -8.50 13.41
CA SER A 152 8.94 -9.73 13.62
C SER A 152 9.05 -10.20 15.07
N LYS A 153 8.78 -9.36 16.09
CA LYS A 153 8.97 -9.74 17.51
C LYS A 153 8.10 -9.03 18.56
N ARG A 154 7.32 -8.02 18.24
CA ARG A 154 6.50 -7.32 19.24
C ARG A 154 5.10 -7.10 18.68
N SER A 155 4.13 -7.77 19.30
CA SER A 155 2.68 -7.59 19.16
C SER A 155 2.21 -6.77 17.95
N SER A 156 1.40 -7.39 17.11
CA SER A 156 0.56 -6.74 16.10
C SER A 156 -0.27 -5.62 16.74
N SER A 157 0.30 -4.45 16.94
CA SER A 157 -0.38 -3.34 17.56
C SER A 157 -0.36 -2.13 16.64
N LEU A 158 -1.44 -1.36 16.68
CA LEU A 158 -1.54 -0.05 16.02
C LEU A 158 -0.34 0.86 16.36
N VAL A 159 0.27 0.69 17.53
CA VAL A 159 1.49 1.40 17.93
C VAL A 159 2.67 1.06 17.01
N SER A 160 2.80 -0.19 16.56
CA SER A 160 3.83 -0.58 15.59
C SER A 160 3.62 0.08 14.24
N LEU A 161 2.36 0.18 13.80
CA LEU A 161 2.02 0.84 12.55
C LEU A 161 2.32 2.35 12.62
N VAL A 162 1.92 3.01 13.72
CA VAL A 162 2.26 4.41 13.99
C VAL A 162 3.77 4.63 14.01
N SER A 163 4.52 3.75 14.68
CA SER A 163 5.97 3.81 14.70
C SER A 163 6.55 3.74 13.30
N ASN A 164 6.10 2.78 12.49
CA ASN A 164 6.56 2.61 11.12
C ASN A 164 6.27 3.83 10.25
N VAL A 165 5.09 4.44 10.38
CA VAL A 165 4.73 5.67 9.64
C VAL A 165 5.62 6.84 10.08
N LEU A 166 5.80 7.05 11.38
CA LEU A 166 6.66 8.12 11.87
C LEU A 166 8.13 7.86 11.52
N ASP A 167 8.60 6.63 11.65
CA ASP A 167 9.96 6.26 11.24
C ASP A 167 10.17 6.52 9.74
N SER A 168 9.16 6.25 8.93
CA SER A 168 9.22 6.53 7.49
C SER A 168 9.22 8.03 7.20
N MET A 169 8.44 8.81 7.92
CA MET A 169 8.46 10.28 7.82
C MET A 169 9.83 10.88 8.20
N PHE A 170 10.56 10.22 9.09
CA PHE A 170 11.80 10.73 9.63
C PHE A 170 13.07 10.18 8.96
N LYS A 171 12.99 9.07 8.25
CA LYS A 171 14.15 8.45 7.60
C LYS A 171 14.83 9.31 6.56
N GLU A 172 14.06 10.11 5.83
CA GLU A 172 14.54 10.94 4.73
C GLU A 172 13.99 12.37 4.88
N PRO A 173 14.59 13.20 5.76
CA PRO A 173 14.09 14.55 6.04
C PRO A 173 13.97 15.44 4.78
N GLU A 174 14.87 15.26 3.81
CA GLU A 174 14.84 15.99 2.53
C GLU A 174 13.59 15.67 1.70
N LYS A 175 13.10 14.43 1.79
CA LYS A 175 11.88 14.01 1.10
C LYS A 175 10.61 14.39 1.84
N ILE A 176 10.66 14.56 3.16
CA ILE A 176 9.52 15.09 3.93
C ILE A 176 9.11 16.46 3.43
N GLU A 177 10.07 17.29 3.01
CA GLU A 177 9.76 18.64 2.54
C GLU A 177 8.82 18.60 1.32
N THR A 178 9.08 17.69 0.37
CA THR A 178 8.20 17.52 -0.81
C THR A 178 6.85 16.91 -0.44
N ASN A 179 6.80 16.03 0.54
CA ASN A 179 5.58 15.32 0.93
C ASN A 179 4.78 16.05 2.01
N LEU A 180 5.35 17.10 2.62
CA LEU A 180 4.76 17.83 3.74
C LEU A 180 3.35 18.38 3.42
N GLU A 181 3.15 18.88 2.22
CA GLU A 181 1.85 19.44 1.80
C GLU A 181 0.79 18.33 1.70
N VAL A 182 1.15 17.15 1.18
CA VAL A 182 0.23 16.02 1.10
C VAL A 182 -0.07 15.46 2.49
N ILE A 183 0.93 15.40 3.38
CA ILE A 183 0.73 15.01 4.78
C ILE A 183 -0.24 15.96 5.48
N LYS A 184 -0.09 17.28 5.30
CA LYS A 184 -1.02 18.28 5.85
C LYS A 184 -2.43 18.15 5.28
N LYS A 185 -2.53 17.96 3.94
CA LYS A 185 -3.81 17.75 3.24
C LYS A 185 -4.51 16.50 3.79
N THR A 186 -3.76 15.41 4.00
CA THR A 186 -4.25 14.17 4.59
C THR A 186 -4.75 14.37 6.03
N LEU A 187 -3.95 15.01 6.88
CA LEU A 187 -4.35 15.29 8.26
C LEU A 187 -5.59 16.19 8.31
N SER A 188 -5.64 17.24 7.49
CA SER A 188 -6.78 18.14 7.40
C SER A 188 -8.06 17.43 6.97
N TYR A 189 -7.96 16.52 5.98
CA TYR A 189 -9.09 15.69 5.55
C TYR A 189 -9.63 14.83 6.71
N LEU A 190 -8.74 14.27 7.51
CA LEU A 190 -9.07 13.45 8.66
C LEU A 190 -9.52 14.27 9.89
N GLY A 191 -9.65 15.60 9.76
CA GLY A 191 -10.06 16.48 10.85
C GLY A 191 -8.95 16.86 11.84
N TYR A 192 -7.69 16.53 11.50
CA TYR A 192 -6.53 16.85 12.33
C TYR A 192 -5.81 18.11 11.87
N GLY A 193 -5.12 18.76 12.79
CA GLY A 193 -4.29 19.93 12.53
C GLY A 193 -2.85 19.56 12.16
N ASN A 194 -1.99 20.58 12.13
CA ASN A 194 -0.60 20.45 11.68
C ASN A 194 0.41 20.26 12.84
N ARG A 195 -0.03 19.88 14.02
CA ARG A 195 0.84 19.64 15.18
C ARG A 195 0.67 18.22 15.68
N ILE A 196 1.79 17.56 15.87
CA ILE A 196 1.88 16.19 16.37
C ILE A 196 2.63 16.22 17.70
N LEU A 197 2.13 15.54 18.71
CA LEU A 197 2.83 15.32 19.97
C LEU A 197 3.19 13.85 20.08
N VAL A 198 4.46 13.53 19.92
CA VAL A 198 4.97 12.15 19.99
C VAL A 198 5.55 11.94 21.38
N SER A 199 5.07 10.92 22.08
CA SER A 199 5.65 10.51 23.38
C SER A 199 6.56 9.33 23.15
N TYR A 200 7.79 9.44 23.62
CA TYR A 200 8.81 8.41 23.56
C TYR A 200 9.05 7.77 24.92
N ARG A 201 9.50 6.53 24.88
CA ARG A 201 10.02 5.80 26.03
C ARG A 201 11.47 5.46 25.77
N SER A 202 12.34 5.77 26.72
CA SER A 202 13.73 5.31 26.70
C SER A 202 13.82 3.83 27.08
N ASN A 203 14.51 3.05 26.27
CA ASN A 203 14.74 1.62 26.50
C ASN A 203 16.01 1.36 27.34
N PHE A 204 16.68 2.42 27.80
CA PHE A 204 17.87 2.34 28.64
C PHE A 204 17.86 3.42 29.74
N LYS A 205 18.69 3.24 30.73
CA LYS A 205 18.93 4.22 31.79
C LYS A 205 20.28 4.88 31.55
N LEU A 206 20.35 6.17 31.73
CA LEU A 206 21.58 6.94 31.60
C LEU A 206 21.76 7.84 32.82
N ASN A 207 22.96 7.82 33.38
CA ASN A 207 23.43 8.88 34.27
C ASN A 207 24.18 9.90 33.40
N GLU A 208 23.64 11.10 33.25
CA GLU A 208 24.18 12.14 32.37
C GLU A 208 25.63 12.52 32.72
N ALA A 209 25.99 12.46 33.97
CA ALA A 209 27.34 12.77 34.45
C ALA A 209 28.41 11.73 34.01
N GLU A 210 27.96 10.53 33.65
CA GLU A 210 28.84 9.42 33.27
C GLU A 210 28.87 9.17 31.74
N LEU A 211 28.21 10.02 30.95
CA LEU A 211 28.13 9.83 29.51
C LEU A 211 29.53 9.73 28.89
N SER A 212 29.79 8.60 28.28
CA SER A 212 31.02 8.33 27.52
C SER A 212 30.73 7.38 26.35
N ARG A 213 31.64 7.38 25.36
CA ARG A 213 31.53 6.44 24.22
C ARG A 213 31.50 4.98 24.67
N LYS A 214 32.21 4.65 25.75
CA LYS A 214 32.21 3.31 26.35
C LYS A 214 30.82 2.93 26.85
N ILE A 215 30.18 3.81 27.62
CA ILE A 215 28.81 3.59 28.13
C ILE A 215 27.80 3.47 26.99
N VAL A 216 27.92 4.29 25.94
CA VAL A 216 27.08 4.18 24.74
C VAL A 216 27.29 2.83 24.05
N SER A 217 28.51 2.37 23.93
CA SER A 217 28.82 1.03 23.35
C SER A 217 28.22 -0.09 24.20
N ASP A 218 28.27 0.04 25.52
CA ASP A 218 27.68 -0.94 26.45
C ASP A 218 26.14 -0.92 26.38
N ILE A 219 25.52 0.26 26.30
CA ILE A 219 24.08 0.42 26.09
C ILE A 219 23.68 -0.25 24.79
N LEU A 220 24.33 0.07 23.66
CA LEU A 220 24.03 -0.49 22.35
C LEU A 220 24.23 -2.02 22.30
N SER A 221 25.23 -2.54 23.01
CA SER A 221 25.47 -3.99 23.12
C SER A 221 24.38 -4.74 23.90
N ASN A 222 23.68 -4.05 24.82
CA ASN A 222 22.65 -4.62 25.66
C ASN A 222 21.22 -4.40 25.12
N VAL A 223 21.06 -3.67 24.00
CA VAL A 223 19.77 -3.54 23.34
C VAL A 223 19.40 -4.88 22.70
N ASP A 224 18.33 -5.48 23.14
CA ASP A 224 17.75 -6.69 22.52
C ASP A 224 17.06 -6.32 21.20
N SER A 225 17.89 -6.04 20.20
CA SER A 225 17.46 -5.65 18.87
C SER A 225 17.78 -6.73 17.84
N PRO A 226 16.81 -7.12 17.03
CA PRO A 226 17.09 -7.96 15.87
C PRO A 226 17.92 -7.23 14.80
N VAL A 227 17.89 -5.88 14.82
CA VAL A 227 18.58 -5.01 13.84
C VAL A 227 20.03 -4.80 14.23
N PHE A 228 20.31 -4.61 15.52
CA PHE A 228 21.64 -4.24 16.02
C PHE A 228 22.22 -5.35 16.88
N ASN A 229 22.83 -6.32 16.22
CA ASN A 229 23.67 -7.29 16.90
C ASN A 229 25.13 -6.95 16.57
N LYS A 230 25.98 -6.74 17.60
CA LYS A 230 27.41 -6.44 17.45
C LYS A 230 28.13 -7.40 16.48
N LYS A 231 27.62 -8.63 16.37
CA LYS A 231 28.18 -9.65 15.45
C LYS A 231 27.93 -9.33 13.96
N ASN A 232 26.99 -8.45 13.66
CA ASN A 232 26.61 -8.10 12.29
C ASN A 232 27.31 -6.82 11.79
N PHE A 233 28.06 -6.15 12.67
CA PHE A 233 28.78 -4.91 12.37
C PHE A 233 30.28 -5.17 12.36
N ASP A 234 30.97 -4.63 11.35
CA ASP A 234 32.42 -4.50 11.43
C ASP A 234 32.81 -3.43 12.46
N SER A 235 34.09 -3.38 12.83
CA SER A 235 34.60 -2.45 13.85
C SER A 235 34.38 -0.98 13.47
N TYR A 236 34.43 -0.66 12.18
CA TYR A 236 34.23 0.70 11.68
C TYR A 236 32.76 1.13 11.78
N GLN A 237 31.86 0.29 11.32
CA GLN A 237 30.42 0.52 11.40
C GLN A 237 29.95 0.67 12.85
N TRP A 238 30.47 -0.18 13.75
CA TRP A 238 30.16 -0.11 15.18
C TRP A 238 30.61 1.21 15.80
N ASN A 239 31.84 1.64 15.54
CA ASN A 239 32.37 2.88 16.06
C ASN A 239 31.62 4.10 15.54
N ASN A 240 31.20 4.10 14.28
CA ASN A 240 30.38 5.17 13.71
C ASN A 240 29.00 5.23 14.39
N ALA A 241 28.35 4.09 14.60
CA ALA A 241 27.08 4.03 15.32
C ALA A 241 27.21 4.58 16.76
N VAL A 242 28.25 4.17 17.49
CA VAL A 242 28.53 4.67 18.85
C VAL A 242 28.76 6.19 18.85
N GLU A 243 29.50 6.72 17.87
CA GLU A 243 29.76 8.16 17.78
C GLU A 243 28.47 8.95 17.43
N GLU A 244 27.66 8.45 16.53
CA GLU A 244 26.40 9.07 16.13
C GLU A 244 25.40 9.11 17.31
N ILE A 245 25.28 8.01 18.05
CA ILE A 245 24.46 7.92 19.26
C ILE A 245 24.99 8.84 20.34
N TYR A 246 26.32 8.85 20.57
CA TYR A 246 26.95 9.69 21.58
C TYR A 246 26.66 11.17 21.32
N ARG A 247 26.84 11.65 20.09
CA ARG A 247 26.55 13.04 19.68
C ARG A 247 25.08 13.36 19.86
N SER A 248 24.18 12.45 19.44
CA SER A 248 22.75 12.64 19.58
C SER A 248 22.33 12.78 21.06
N ILE A 249 22.89 11.95 21.96
CA ILE A 249 22.64 12.08 23.41
C ILE A 249 23.18 13.42 23.95
N GLN A 250 24.39 13.83 23.53
CA GLN A 250 24.97 15.12 23.93
C GLN A 250 24.08 16.29 23.49
N THR A 251 23.58 16.28 22.27
CA THR A 251 22.67 17.30 21.76
C THR A 251 21.40 17.38 22.60
N LEU A 252 20.82 16.24 22.95
CA LEU A 252 19.64 16.21 23.84
C LEU A 252 19.92 16.75 25.23
N ILE A 253 21.07 16.40 25.83
CA ILE A 253 21.44 16.86 27.17
C ILE A 253 21.75 18.35 27.17
N SER A 254 22.35 18.89 26.09
CA SER A 254 22.66 20.32 25.99
C SER A 254 21.46 21.20 25.67
N ALA A 255 20.35 20.61 25.24
CA ALA A 255 19.10 21.35 25.02
C ALA A 255 18.56 21.85 26.39
N ASN A 256 18.34 23.17 26.50
CA ASN A 256 17.80 23.78 27.73
C ASN A 256 16.55 23.04 28.21
N ASP A 257 16.50 22.67 29.50
CA ASP A 257 15.42 21.91 30.16
C ASP A 257 15.39 20.38 29.92
N TRP A 258 16.35 19.79 29.23
CA TRP A 258 16.40 18.33 29.12
C TRP A 258 16.92 17.71 30.41
N LYS A 259 16.11 16.80 30.96
CA LYS A 259 16.55 15.85 32.00
C LYS A 259 16.23 14.46 31.52
N TRP A 260 17.19 13.53 31.62
CA TRP A 260 16.96 12.16 31.21
C TRP A 260 15.78 11.53 31.95
N LYS A 261 14.73 11.24 31.23
CA LYS A 261 13.50 10.64 31.77
C LYS A 261 13.21 9.32 31.04
N SER A 262 12.57 8.40 31.76
CA SER A 262 12.11 7.15 31.20
C SER A 262 11.02 7.34 30.08
N SER A 263 10.36 8.49 30.06
CA SER A 263 9.45 8.89 28.99
C SER A 263 9.36 10.42 28.90
N PHE A 264 9.24 10.92 27.68
CA PHE A 264 9.14 12.35 27.35
C PHE A 264 8.27 12.54 26.11
N SER A 265 7.80 13.75 25.88
CA SER A 265 6.96 14.07 24.72
C SER A 265 7.57 15.21 23.94
N VAL A 266 7.54 15.08 22.62
CA VAL A 266 8.11 16.02 21.65
C VAL A 266 7.00 16.60 20.81
N PRO A 267 6.78 17.93 20.87
CA PRO A 267 5.86 18.60 19.96
C PRO A 267 6.54 18.80 18.59
N ILE A 268 5.93 18.26 17.56
CA ILE A 268 6.39 18.41 16.18
C ILE A 268 5.37 19.28 15.44
N LYS A 269 5.82 20.39 14.90
CA LYS A 269 5.02 21.22 14.00
C LYS A 269 5.39 20.87 12.57
N LEU A 270 4.41 20.49 11.78
CA LEU A 270 4.58 20.18 10.36
C LEU A 270 4.80 21.49 9.56
N SER A 271 6.03 22.02 9.59
CA SER A 271 6.45 23.19 8.80
C SER A 271 7.85 22.97 8.25
N LYS A 272 8.15 23.58 7.10
CA LYS A 272 9.46 23.45 6.43
C LYS A 272 10.63 23.79 7.36
N GLU A 273 10.47 24.84 8.14
CA GLU A 273 11.50 25.41 9.01
C GLU A 273 11.90 24.49 10.17
N ASN A 274 11.01 23.62 10.63
CA ASN A 274 11.23 22.85 11.87
C ASN A 274 11.78 21.43 11.63
N PHE A 275 11.70 20.89 10.41
CA PHE A 275 12.10 19.51 10.17
C PHE A 275 13.57 19.34 9.76
N LEU A 276 14.15 20.32 9.06
CA LEU A 276 15.49 20.19 8.49
C LEU A 276 16.59 20.75 9.40
N GLU A 277 16.27 21.68 10.29
CA GLU A 277 17.26 22.42 11.08
C GLU A 277 17.27 22.05 12.58
N ASP A 278 16.28 21.29 13.05
CA ASP A 278 16.18 20.94 14.48
C ASP A 278 17.04 19.73 14.84
N ASP A 279 18.25 19.98 15.30
CA ASP A 279 19.19 18.94 15.75
C ASP A 279 18.62 18.10 16.91
N TYR A 280 17.66 18.62 17.66
CA TYR A 280 16.96 17.89 18.70
C TYR A 280 16.09 16.78 18.10
N ILE A 281 15.29 17.08 17.08
CA ILE A 281 14.46 16.08 16.38
C ILE A 281 15.34 15.05 15.68
N LYS A 282 16.42 15.48 14.99
CA LYS A 282 17.38 14.55 14.37
C LYS A 282 18.00 13.60 15.38
N SER A 283 18.35 14.11 16.56
CA SER A 283 18.91 13.28 17.62
C SER A 283 17.93 12.22 18.14
N ILE A 284 16.66 12.56 18.28
CA ILE A 284 15.61 11.60 18.64
C ILE A 284 15.44 10.55 17.56
N GLN A 285 15.50 10.95 16.28
CA GLN A 285 15.42 10.03 15.14
C GLN A 285 16.56 9.02 15.14
N VAL A 286 17.80 9.48 15.34
CA VAL A 286 18.98 8.61 15.46
C VAL A 286 18.76 7.59 16.58
N LEU A 287 18.36 8.03 17.75
CA LEU A 287 18.13 7.13 18.88
C LEU A 287 16.96 6.16 18.67
N SER A 288 15.94 6.57 17.94
CA SER A 288 14.83 5.70 17.54
C SER A 288 15.28 4.68 16.49
N MET A 289 16.10 5.07 15.52
CA MET A 289 16.67 4.18 14.50
C MET A 289 17.50 3.05 15.14
N TYR A 290 18.24 3.36 16.21
CA TYR A 290 18.98 2.37 17.00
C TYR A 290 18.15 1.67 18.08
N GLU A 291 16.80 1.78 18.03
CA GLU A 291 15.87 1.19 19.01
C GLU A 291 16.12 1.58 20.47
N LEU A 292 16.88 2.65 20.70
CA LEU A 292 17.13 3.20 22.02
C LEU A 292 15.92 3.97 22.56
N PHE A 293 15.12 4.53 21.65
CA PHE A 293 13.81 5.11 21.95
C PHE A 293 12.72 4.33 21.24
N SER A 294 11.59 4.19 21.90
CA SER A 294 10.37 3.61 21.34
C SER A 294 9.19 4.59 21.50
N ILE A 295 8.32 4.65 20.52
CA ILE A 295 7.12 5.47 20.58
C ILE A 295 6.15 4.83 21.58
N LYS A 296 5.65 5.64 22.51
CA LYS A 296 4.67 5.25 23.52
C LYS A 296 3.26 5.66 23.13
N SER A 297 3.09 6.89 22.65
CA SER A 297 1.81 7.43 22.22
C SER A 297 1.98 8.53 21.19
N LEU A 298 0.94 8.72 20.39
CA LEU A 298 0.81 9.77 19.40
C LEU A 298 -0.45 10.57 19.69
N LYS A 299 -0.31 11.91 19.75
CA LYS A 299 -1.45 12.81 19.83
C LYS A 299 -1.42 13.76 18.66
N LEU A 300 -2.56 13.96 18.02
CA LEU A 300 -2.75 14.87 16.89
C LEU A 300 -3.52 16.10 17.36
N SER A 301 -3.13 17.29 16.91
CA SER A 301 -3.93 18.48 17.15
C SER A 301 -5.23 18.41 16.35
N MET A 302 -6.29 19.05 16.86
CA MET A 302 -7.55 19.16 16.14
C MET A 302 -7.46 20.28 15.08
N SER A 303 -8.07 20.11 13.93
CA SER A 303 -8.13 21.16 12.90
C SER A 303 -8.90 22.40 13.36
N SER A 304 -9.90 22.21 14.22
CA SER A 304 -10.70 23.29 14.82
C SER A 304 -9.96 24.10 15.87
N ASP A 305 -9.00 23.50 16.57
CA ASP A 305 -8.15 24.17 17.59
C ASP A 305 -6.82 23.43 17.72
N ASN A 306 -5.79 23.98 17.12
CA ASN A 306 -4.42 23.41 17.13
C ASN A 306 -3.79 23.30 18.55
N ARG A 307 -4.43 23.83 19.60
CA ARG A 307 -3.99 23.67 20.99
C ARG A 307 -4.57 22.42 21.65
N LYS A 308 -5.69 21.91 21.12
CA LYS A 308 -6.31 20.68 21.64
C LYS A 308 -5.70 19.48 20.92
N PHE A 309 -5.20 18.55 21.71
CA PHE A 309 -4.64 17.29 21.21
C PHE A 309 -5.56 16.14 21.57
N VAL A 310 -5.80 15.27 20.60
CA VAL A 310 -6.51 14.01 20.78
C VAL A 310 -5.51 12.88 20.70
N ASP A 311 -5.60 11.93 21.62
CA ASP A 311 -4.77 10.73 21.55
C ASP A 311 -5.24 9.86 20.38
N PHE A 312 -4.33 9.57 19.47
CA PHE A 312 -4.65 8.79 18.26
C PHE A 312 -5.17 7.38 18.58
N THR A 313 -4.80 6.84 19.74
CA THR A 313 -5.31 5.53 20.19
C THR A 313 -6.78 5.56 20.61
N GLN A 314 -7.36 6.75 20.84
CA GLN A 314 -8.77 6.94 21.16
C GLN A 314 -9.65 7.13 19.91
N ALA A 315 -9.06 7.33 18.74
CA ALA A 315 -9.79 7.33 17.48
C ALA A 315 -10.40 5.94 17.21
N SER A 316 -11.46 5.86 16.42
CA SER A 316 -12.03 4.57 16.03
C SER A 316 -11.00 3.73 15.27
N SER A 317 -11.13 2.41 15.30
CA SER A 317 -10.20 1.51 14.59
C SER A 317 -10.11 1.84 13.09
N GLY A 318 -11.24 2.19 12.48
CA GLY A 318 -11.29 2.58 11.08
C GLY A 318 -10.57 3.91 10.81
N GLU A 319 -10.77 4.95 11.65
CA GLU A 319 -10.02 6.20 11.55
C GLU A 319 -8.51 5.97 11.68
N GLN A 320 -8.12 5.14 12.63
CA GLN A 320 -6.71 4.80 12.82
C GLN A 320 -6.14 4.11 11.58
N CYS A 321 -6.82 3.08 11.05
CA CYS A 321 -6.38 2.36 9.87
C CYS A 321 -6.28 3.26 8.64
N LEU A 322 -7.33 4.04 8.33
CA LEU A 322 -7.33 4.96 7.20
C LEU A 322 -6.23 6.01 7.32
N SER A 323 -6.11 6.64 8.50
CA SER A 323 -5.08 7.65 8.75
C SER A 323 -3.67 7.09 8.54
N LEU A 324 -3.41 5.89 9.04
CA LEU A 324 -2.10 5.26 8.93
C LEU A 324 -1.77 4.84 7.50
N MET A 325 -2.75 4.33 6.74
CA MET A 325 -2.55 4.02 5.34
C MET A 325 -2.23 5.28 4.53
N LEU A 326 -3.06 6.31 4.64
CA LEU A 326 -2.88 7.54 3.87
C LEU A 326 -1.61 8.30 4.26
N LEU A 327 -1.31 8.43 5.57
CA LEU A 327 -0.07 9.05 6.04
C LEU A 327 1.17 8.22 5.68
N GLY A 328 1.04 6.89 5.71
CA GLY A 328 2.09 6.00 5.28
C GLY A 328 2.47 6.19 3.82
N ILE A 329 1.49 6.28 2.93
CA ILE A 329 1.73 6.61 1.51
C ILE A 329 2.32 8.03 1.40
N ALA A 330 1.66 9.02 2.02
CA ALA A 330 2.05 10.43 1.95
C ALA A 330 3.49 10.68 2.39
N SER A 331 3.99 9.89 3.35
CA SER A 331 5.35 10.04 3.88
C SER A 331 6.46 9.58 2.93
N GLN A 332 6.13 8.77 1.91
CA GLN A 332 7.14 8.08 1.10
C GLN A 332 6.91 8.13 -0.40
N ILE A 333 5.74 8.56 -0.84
CA ILE A 333 5.39 8.55 -2.26
C ILE A 333 6.29 9.47 -3.07
N GLU A 334 6.69 8.98 -4.25
CA GLU A 334 7.46 9.70 -5.25
C GLU A 334 6.87 9.45 -6.64
N ASN A 335 7.22 10.26 -7.61
CA ASN A 335 6.82 10.04 -9.01
C ASN A 335 7.34 8.69 -9.51
N GLY A 336 6.45 7.87 -10.05
CA GLY A 336 6.81 6.52 -10.53
C GLY A 336 6.87 5.47 -9.42
N ALA A 337 6.24 5.70 -8.27
CA ALA A 337 6.14 4.70 -7.20
C ALA A 337 5.16 3.57 -7.55
N LEU A 338 5.43 2.39 -7.03
CA LEU A 338 4.50 1.26 -6.98
C LEU A 338 3.96 1.13 -5.55
N ILE A 339 2.64 1.24 -5.42
CA ILE A 339 1.94 1.15 -4.14
C ILE A 339 1.07 -0.11 -4.15
N CYS A 340 1.37 -1.07 -3.28
CA CYS A 340 0.64 -2.32 -3.14
C CYS A 340 -0.15 -2.31 -1.83
N ILE A 341 -1.48 -2.46 -1.91
CA ILE A 341 -2.37 -2.39 -0.75
C ILE A 341 -3.16 -3.70 -0.67
N ASP A 342 -3.08 -4.37 0.48
CA ASP A 342 -3.78 -5.63 0.73
C ASP A 342 -4.89 -5.43 1.76
N GLU A 343 -6.12 -5.73 1.35
CA GLU A 343 -7.35 -5.68 2.15
C GLU A 343 -7.55 -4.35 2.91
N PRO A 344 -7.58 -3.19 2.23
CA PRO A 344 -7.75 -1.90 2.89
C PRO A 344 -9.09 -1.75 3.62
N GLU A 345 -10.11 -2.55 3.26
CA GLU A 345 -11.44 -2.55 3.86
C GLU A 345 -11.47 -3.01 5.31
N ILE A 346 -10.45 -3.75 5.78
CA ILE A 346 -10.42 -4.25 7.15
C ILE A 346 -10.49 -3.08 8.12
N SER A 347 -11.47 -3.13 9.01
CA SER A 347 -11.78 -2.10 10.01
C SER A 347 -12.31 -0.76 9.46
N LEU A 348 -12.46 -0.58 8.15
CA LEU A 348 -13.04 0.64 7.59
C LEU A 348 -14.58 0.62 7.66
N HIS A 349 -15.17 1.73 8.07
CA HIS A 349 -16.59 1.96 7.93
C HIS A 349 -17.00 1.96 6.44
N PRO A 350 -18.22 1.48 6.06
CA PRO A 350 -18.66 1.44 4.67
C PRO A 350 -18.47 2.75 3.89
N GLU A 351 -18.77 3.90 4.49
CA GLU A 351 -18.56 5.22 3.86
C GLU A 351 -17.10 5.45 3.46
N TRP A 352 -16.15 5.02 4.31
CA TRP A 352 -14.72 5.16 4.01
C TRP A 352 -14.21 4.15 3.01
N GLN A 353 -14.85 2.98 2.92
CA GLN A 353 -14.56 2.04 1.84
C GLN A 353 -14.96 2.65 0.49
N GLU A 354 -16.11 3.30 0.38
CA GLU A 354 -16.54 3.99 -0.84
C GLU A 354 -15.61 5.18 -1.19
N GLU A 355 -15.19 5.95 -0.20
CA GLU A 355 -14.34 7.13 -0.39
C GLU A 355 -12.85 6.80 -0.58
N PHE A 356 -12.42 5.54 -0.38
CA PHE A 356 -11.01 5.17 -0.37
C PHE A 356 -10.29 5.48 -1.67
N ILE A 357 -10.85 5.10 -2.83
CA ILE A 357 -10.25 5.37 -4.14
C ILE A 357 -10.31 6.86 -4.50
N PRO A 358 -11.47 7.56 -4.37
CA PRO A 358 -11.53 9.01 -4.51
C PRO A 358 -10.49 9.76 -3.68
N LEU A 359 -10.21 9.31 -2.45
CA LEU A 359 -9.19 9.89 -1.59
C LEU A 359 -7.78 9.70 -2.15
N ILE A 360 -7.44 8.50 -2.60
CA ILE A 360 -6.15 8.22 -3.23
C ILE A 360 -5.96 9.13 -4.44
N ASP A 361 -6.94 9.22 -5.33
CA ASP A 361 -6.87 10.06 -6.52
C ASP A 361 -6.68 11.54 -6.18
N ASN A 362 -7.41 12.04 -5.18
CA ASN A 362 -7.36 13.45 -4.79
C ASN A 362 -6.07 13.81 -4.02
N LEU A 363 -5.68 12.98 -3.04
CA LEU A 363 -4.52 13.28 -2.19
C LEU A 363 -3.21 13.19 -2.97
N PHE A 364 -3.12 12.26 -3.90
CA PHE A 364 -1.88 11.96 -4.63
C PHE A 364 -1.89 12.42 -6.09
N GLU A 365 -2.80 13.32 -6.48
CA GLU A 365 -2.93 13.85 -7.86
C GLU A 365 -1.67 14.57 -8.38
N ASN A 366 -0.89 15.16 -7.46
CA ASN A 366 0.33 15.89 -7.81
C ASN A 366 1.52 14.95 -8.13
N TYR A 367 1.45 13.68 -7.73
CA TYR A 367 2.43 12.68 -8.13
C TYR A 367 2.06 12.10 -9.48
N LYS A 368 3.07 11.77 -10.29
CA LYS A 368 2.87 11.31 -11.67
C LYS A 368 3.50 9.95 -11.90
N GLY A 369 2.79 9.15 -12.67
CA GLY A 369 3.30 7.84 -13.10
C GLY A 369 3.37 6.78 -12.01
N CYS A 370 2.65 6.97 -10.90
CA CYS A 370 2.50 5.95 -9.87
C CYS A 370 1.49 4.87 -10.29
N HIS A 371 1.66 3.68 -9.75
CA HIS A 371 0.71 2.59 -9.93
C HIS A 371 0.27 2.06 -8.55
N PHE A 372 -1.01 2.20 -8.26
CA PHE A 372 -1.68 1.61 -7.10
C PHE A 372 -2.24 0.24 -7.49
N VAL A 373 -1.77 -0.82 -6.85
CA VAL A 373 -2.28 -2.20 -7.03
C VAL A 373 -2.93 -2.62 -5.73
N ILE A 374 -4.24 -2.78 -5.76
CA ILE A 374 -5.07 -2.98 -4.57
C ILE A 374 -5.74 -4.35 -4.64
N ALA A 375 -5.57 -5.16 -3.60
CA ALA A 375 -6.32 -6.40 -3.42
C ALA A 375 -7.45 -6.16 -2.42
N THR A 376 -8.69 -6.45 -2.81
CA THR A 376 -9.87 -6.23 -1.96
C THR A 376 -10.95 -7.29 -2.16
N HIS A 377 -11.74 -7.50 -1.11
CA HIS A 377 -12.98 -8.25 -1.15
C HIS A 377 -14.21 -7.32 -1.10
N SER A 378 -14.00 -6.00 -0.97
CA SER A 378 -15.09 -5.06 -0.79
C SER A 378 -15.66 -4.56 -2.12
N PRO A 379 -16.94 -4.78 -2.40
CA PRO A 379 -17.63 -4.16 -3.52
C PRO A 379 -17.70 -2.64 -3.39
N LEU A 380 -17.69 -2.11 -2.16
CA LEU A 380 -17.77 -0.69 -1.88
C LEU A 380 -16.53 0.05 -2.38
N ILE A 381 -15.33 -0.53 -2.19
CA ILE A 381 -14.09 0.04 -2.73
C ILE A 381 -14.14 0.13 -4.25
N ILE A 382 -14.70 -0.90 -4.91
CA ILE A 382 -14.77 -0.96 -6.37
C ILE A 382 -15.85 -0.01 -6.92
N SER A 383 -16.92 0.24 -6.17
CA SER A 383 -18.08 1.00 -6.62
C SER A 383 -17.78 2.44 -7.09
N LYS A 384 -16.73 3.05 -6.54
CA LYS A 384 -16.31 4.43 -6.88
C LYS A 384 -15.13 4.50 -7.86
N LEU A 385 -14.71 3.36 -8.41
CA LEU A 385 -13.71 3.38 -9.48
C LEU A 385 -14.28 4.00 -10.74
N VAL A 386 -13.67 5.06 -11.23
CA VAL A 386 -14.11 5.81 -12.41
C VAL A 386 -12.92 6.23 -13.26
N GLY A 387 -13.05 6.06 -14.57
CA GLY A 387 -12.09 6.58 -15.53
C GLY A 387 -11.14 5.55 -16.10
N GLU A 388 -10.52 5.91 -17.22
CA GLU A 388 -9.63 5.02 -18.00
C GLU A 388 -8.35 4.62 -17.27
N HIS A 389 -7.95 5.36 -16.23
CA HIS A 389 -6.79 5.05 -15.41
C HIS A 389 -7.06 3.96 -14.37
N CYS A 390 -8.31 3.51 -14.26
CA CYS A 390 -8.74 2.46 -13.36
C CYS A 390 -9.00 1.15 -14.12
N SER A 391 -8.68 0.02 -13.48
CA SER A 391 -8.97 -1.33 -13.98
C SER A 391 -9.33 -2.26 -12.83
N VAL A 392 -10.14 -3.28 -13.10
CA VAL A 392 -10.50 -4.32 -12.14
C VAL A 392 -10.15 -5.67 -12.74
N LEU A 393 -9.33 -6.45 -12.04
CA LEU A 393 -9.06 -7.85 -12.35
C LEU A 393 -9.94 -8.75 -11.49
N ASP A 394 -10.89 -9.43 -12.14
CA ASP A 394 -11.65 -10.52 -11.52
C ASP A 394 -10.85 -11.81 -11.58
N LEU A 395 -10.30 -12.25 -10.44
CA LEU A 395 -9.48 -13.46 -10.35
C LEU A 395 -10.28 -14.77 -10.48
N ASP A 396 -11.57 -14.75 -10.17
CA ASP A 396 -12.41 -15.94 -10.30
C ASP A 396 -12.65 -16.28 -11.77
N ARG A 397 -12.68 -15.27 -12.66
CA ARG A 397 -12.84 -15.42 -14.11
C ARG A 397 -11.53 -15.25 -14.86
N ASN A 398 -10.51 -14.74 -14.21
CA ASN A 398 -9.26 -14.27 -14.82
C ASN A 398 -9.50 -13.26 -15.95
N GLU A 399 -10.34 -12.27 -15.68
CA GLU A 399 -10.76 -11.26 -16.67
C GLU A 399 -10.42 -9.85 -16.18
N LEU A 400 -9.76 -9.08 -17.04
CA LEU A 400 -9.48 -7.66 -16.79
C LEU A 400 -10.63 -6.80 -17.33
N ILE A 401 -11.30 -6.09 -16.44
CA ILE A 401 -12.41 -5.19 -16.72
C ILE A 401 -11.88 -3.76 -16.75
N GLU A 402 -11.98 -3.11 -17.91
CA GLU A 402 -11.68 -1.68 -18.04
C GLU A 402 -12.93 -0.84 -17.78
N LEU A 403 -12.77 0.19 -16.97
CA LEU A 403 -13.86 1.08 -16.63
C LEU A 403 -13.91 2.22 -17.65
N SER A 404 -14.93 2.22 -18.49
CA SER A 404 -15.17 3.31 -19.45
C SER A 404 -15.64 4.60 -18.75
N ASN A 405 -15.35 5.71 -19.39
CA ASN A 405 -15.29 7.08 -18.86
C ASN A 405 -16.51 7.68 -18.16
N ASN A 406 -17.60 7.02 -17.82
CA ASN A 406 -18.77 7.80 -17.38
C ASN A 406 -19.68 7.23 -16.29
N ARG A 407 -19.38 6.11 -15.64
CA ARG A 407 -20.30 5.62 -14.59
C ARG A 407 -19.54 4.92 -13.46
N GLY A 408 -19.53 5.54 -12.29
CA GLY A 408 -19.38 4.80 -11.05
C GLY A 408 -20.55 3.84 -10.92
N TYR A 409 -20.28 2.55 -10.91
CA TYR A 409 -21.31 1.54 -10.73
C TYR A 409 -21.68 1.44 -9.25
N SER A 410 -22.98 1.35 -8.93
CA SER A 410 -23.42 1.17 -7.56
C SER A 410 -22.83 -0.11 -6.92
N SER A 411 -22.74 -0.13 -5.60
CA SER A 411 -22.34 -1.36 -4.87
C SER A 411 -23.21 -2.56 -5.24
N ASP A 412 -24.51 -2.34 -5.45
CA ASP A 412 -25.45 -3.37 -5.87
C ASP A 412 -25.15 -3.93 -7.25
N TYR A 413 -24.74 -3.08 -8.20
CA TYR A 413 -24.23 -3.53 -9.49
C TYR A 413 -22.99 -4.40 -9.33
N GLN A 414 -22.02 -3.99 -8.51
CA GLN A 414 -20.80 -4.74 -8.25
C GLN A 414 -21.08 -6.08 -7.59
N LEU A 415 -21.96 -6.10 -6.58
CA LEU A 415 -22.42 -7.33 -5.92
C LEU A 415 -23.04 -8.31 -6.91
N ALA A 416 -23.91 -7.82 -7.79
CA ALA A 416 -24.59 -8.66 -8.77
C ALA A 416 -23.66 -9.16 -9.87
N THR A 417 -22.80 -8.29 -10.44
CA THR A 417 -22.06 -8.58 -11.67
C THR A 417 -20.68 -9.15 -11.41
N LEU A 418 -19.86 -8.50 -10.56
CA LEU A 418 -18.49 -8.93 -10.24
C LEU A 418 -18.47 -10.02 -9.17
N PHE A 419 -19.16 -9.79 -8.04
CA PHE A 419 -19.14 -10.73 -6.93
C PHE A 419 -20.13 -11.88 -7.10
N GLN A 420 -21.08 -11.78 -8.04
CA GLN A 420 -22.12 -12.78 -8.27
C GLN A 420 -22.85 -13.19 -6.99
N SER A 421 -23.00 -12.26 -6.08
CA SER A 421 -23.68 -12.40 -4.79
C SER A 421 -24.62 -11.21 -4.59
N PRO A 422 -25.74 -11.15 -5.34
CA PRO A 422 -26.56 -9.94 -5.43
C PRO A 422 -27.21 -9.52 -4.11
N GLY A 423 -27.27 -10.40 -3.11
CA GLY A 423 -28.03 -10.14 -1.89
C GLY A 423 -29.54 -10.15 -2.12
N PHE A 424 -30.30 -9.88 -1.05
CA PHE A 424 -31.77 -9.82 -1.09
C PHE A 424 -32.24 -8.43 -1.53
N LYS A 425 -33.19 -8.37 -2.48
CA LYS A 425 -33.76 -7.13 -3.05
C LYS A 425 -32.68 -6.18 -3.63
N ASN A 426 -31.72 -6.73 -4.36
CA ASN A 426 -30.69 -5.94 -5.01
C ASN A 426 -31.32 -4.88 -5.92
N GLU A 427 -31.08 -3.61 -5.63
CA GLU A 427 -31.74 -2.48 -6.29
C GLU A 427 -31.38 -2.37 -7.77
N TYR A 428 -30.13 -2.68 -8.13
CA TYR A 428 -29.71 -2.73 -9.53
C TYR A 428 -30.50 -3.78 -10.32
N LEU A 429 -30.63 -5.01 -9.77
CA LEU A 429 -31.37 -6.08 -10.45
C LEU A 429 -32.87 -5.79 -10.56
N VAL A 430 -33.47 -5.14 -9.56
CA VAL A 430 -34.86 -4.66 -9.62
C VAL A 430 -35.02 -3.69 -10.78
N ASN A 431 -34.19 -2.62 -10.81
CA ASN A 431 -34.31 -1.56 -11.82
C ASN A 431 -34.07 -2.10 -13.24
N GLU A 432 -33.02 -2.92 -13.40
CA GLU A 432 -32.67 -3.54 -14.68
C GLU A 432 -33.79 -4.48 -15.17
N SER A 433 -34.35 -5.29 -14.28
CA SER A 433 -35.45 -6.18 -14.61
C SER A 433 -36.70 -5.43 -15.03
N LEU A 434 -37.06 -4.35 -14.31
CA LEU A 434 -38.20 -3.50 -14.66
C LEU A 434 -38.02 -2.77 -15.99
N ASP A 435 -36.79 -2.32 -16.29
CA ASP A 435 -36.48 -1.67 -17.57
C ASP A 435 -36.66 -2.65 -18.73
N ILE A 436 -36.08 -3.85 -18.63
CA ILE A 436 -36.20 -4.90 -19.64
C ILE A 436 -37.70 -5.27 -19.85
N LEU A 437 -38.47 -5.51 -18.78
CA LEU A 437 -39.91 -5.81 -18.88
C LEU A 437 -40.71 -4.66 -19.53
N THR A 438 -40.35 -3.42 -19.22
CA THR A 438 -40.98 -2.23 -19.82
C THR A 438 -40.70 -2.14 -21.31
N ILE A 439 -39.47 -2.43 -21.74
CA ILE A 439 -39.14 -2.43 -23.17
C ILE A 439 -39.85 -3.56 -23.89
N LEU A 440 -39.85 -4.77 -23.35
CA LEU A 440 -40.52 -5.94 -23.92
C LEU A 440 -42.05 -5.70 -24.06
N SER A 441 -42.67 -5.04 -23.07
CA SER A 441 -44.10 -4.73 -23.11
C SER A 441 -44.48 -3.72 -24.23
N LYS A 442 -43.55 -2.77 -24.52
CA LYS A 442 -43.83 -1.70 -25.51
C LYS A 442 -43.49 -2.12 -26.95
N LYS A 443 -42.39 -2.83 -27.16
CA LYS A 443 -41.81 -3.03 -28.50
C LYS A 443 -42.12 -4.40 -29.12
N LYS A 444 -42.49 -5.41 -28.33
CA LYS A 444 -42.68 -6.82 -28.75
C LYS A 444 -41.60 -7.40 -29.72
N THR A 445 -40.45 -6.75 -29.77
CA THR A 445 -39.30 -7.19 -30.63
C THR A 445 -38.10 -7.36 -29.74
N LEU A 446 -37.44 -8.48 -29.88
CA LEU A 446 -36.17 -8.79 -29.24
C LEU A 446 -35.03 -8.11 -30.00
N ASN A 447 -34.29 -7.28 -29.33
CA ASN A 447 -33.06 -6.63 -29.79
C ASN A 447 -31.87 -7.37 -29.19
N GLU A 448 -30.74 -7.47 -29.87
CA GLU A 448 -29.53 -8.13 -29.36
C GLU A 448 -29.13 -7.61 -27.98
N ASP A 449 -29.21 -6.30 -27.77
CA ASP A 449 -28.92 -5.66 -26.47
C ASP A 449 -29.82 -6.21 -25.36
N ILE A 450 -31.11 -6.32 -25.57
CA ILE A 450 -32.08 -6.83 -24.58
C ILE A 450 -31.79 -8.30 -24.26
N ILE A 451 -31.47 -9.10 -25.28
CA ILE A 451 -31.13 -10.53 -25.10
C ILE A 451 -29.88 -10.65 -24.26
N GLN A 452 -28.85 -9.84 -24.53
CA GLN A 452 -27.61 -9.86 -23.79
C GLN A 452 -27.81 -9.44 -22.32
N ARG A 453 -28.52 -8.34 -22.06
CA ARG A 453 -28.87 -7.86 -20.70
C ARG A 453 -29.68 -8.91 -19.96
N ALA A 454 -30.72 -9.46 -20.56
CA ALA A 454 -31.54 -10.51 -19.96
C ALA A 454 -30.75 -11.79 -19.66
N SER A 455 -29.82 -12.18 -20.54
CA SER A 455 -28.99 -13.37 -20.33
C SER A 455 -28.11 -13.25 -19.10
N VAL A 456 -27.61 -12.05 -18.80
CA VAL A 456 -26.85 -11.77 -17.57
C VAL A 456 -27.72 -11.95 -16.32
N LEU A 457 -28.95 -11.42 -16.34
CA LEU A 457 -29.89 -11.55 -15.22
C LEU A 457 -30.28 -13.01 -15.00
N ILE A 458 -30.62 -13.73 -16.09
CA ILE A 458 -31.06 -15.14 -16.01
C ILE A 458 -29.96 -16.03 -15.39
N LYS A 459 -28.68 -15.77 -15.65
CA LYS A 459 -27.56 -16.49 -15.03
C LYS A 459 -27.47 -16.30 -13.53
N LEU A 460 -28.01 -15.21 -13.01
CA LEU A 460 -28.00 -14.91 -11.58
C LEU A 460 -29.17 -15.51 -10.81
N ILE A 461 -30.20 -16.06 -11.49
CA ILE A 461 -31.42 -16.56 -10.86
C ILE A 461 -31.13 -17.66 -9.83
N GLU A 462 -30.18 -18.55 -10.13
CA GLU A 462 -29.78 -19.66 -9.23
C GLU A 462 -29.10 -19.18 -7.94
N LYS A 463 -28.70 -17.90 -7.88
CA LYS A 463 -28.02 -17.28 -6.74
C LYS A 463 -28.94 -16.41 -5.91
N LEU A 464 -30.18 -16.25 -6.33
CA LEU A 464 -31.21 -15.49 -5.63
C LEU A 464 -32.06 -16.42 -4.77
N ASP A 465 -32.48 -15.91 -3.61
CA ASP A 465 -33.48 -16.59 -2.79
C ASP A 465 -34.81 -16.66 -3.55
N GLU A 466 -35.51 -17.80 -3.50
CA GLU A 466 -36.81 -17.97 -4.18
C GLU A 466 -37.86 -16.97 -3.69
N ASN A 467 -37.74 -16.50 -2.43
CA ASN A 467 -38.60 -15.48 -1.85
C ASN A 467 -38.21 -14.05 -2.24
N ASP A 468 -37.08 -13.85 -2.95
CA ASP A 468 -36.67 -12.54 -3.38
C ASP A 468 -37.60 -12.05 -4.52
N PRO A 469 -38.19 -10.84 -4.41
CA PRO A 469 -38.95 -10.24 -5.50
C PRO A 469 -38.19 -10.21 -6.84
N VAL A 470 -36.88 -10.05 -6.80
CA VAL A 470 -36.02 -10.05 -8.00
C VAL A 470 -36.05 -11.40 -8.72
N HIS A 471 -36.09 -12.50 -7.98
CA HIS A 471 -36.20 -13.85 -8.54
C HIS A 471 -37.49 -13.99 -9.38
N SER A 472 -38.64 -13.48 -8.91
CA SER A 472 -39.87 -13.52 -9.65
C SER A 472 -39.86 -12.62 -10.90
N LEU A 473 -39.21 -11.44 -10.82
CA LEU A 473 -39.03 -10.55 -11.98
C LEU A 473 -38.20 -11.19 -13.06
N ILE A 474 -37.04 -11.77 -12.71
CA ILE A 474 -36.14 -12.44 -13.67
C ILE A 474 -36.81 -13.70 -14.27
N SER A 475 -37.56 -14.46 -13.45
CA SER A 475 -38.33 -15.61 -13.93
C SER A 475 -39.41 -15.19 -14.95
N THR A 476 -40.00 -14.02 -14.76
CA THR A 476 -41.00 -13.45 -15.71
C THR A 476 -40.27 -13.04 -17.03
N ILE A 477 -39.12 -12.40 -16.94
CA ILE A 477 -38.33 -12.05 -18.13
C ILE A 477 -37.98 -13.32 -18.94
N LYS A 478 -37.52 -14.38 -18.28
CA LYS A 478 -37.20 -15.67 -18.93
C LYS A 478 -38.41 -16.23 -19.70
N LYS A 479 -39.58 -16.29 -19.06
CA LYS A 479 -40.84 -16.76 -19.69
C LYS A 479 -41.23 -15.89 -20.89
N VAL A 480 -41.13 -14.57 -20.76
CA VAL A 480 -41.51 -13.64 -21.85
C VAL A 480 -40.60 -13.81 -23.06
N ILE A 481 -39.30 -14.00 -22.83
CA ILE A 481 -38.32 -14.24 -23.92
C ILE A 481 -38.59 -15.57 -24.62
N GLU A 482 -38.88 -16.63 -23.87
CA GLU A 482 -39.27 -17.93 -24.42
C GLU A 482 -40.49 -17.83 -25.33
N VAL A 483 -41.56 -17.11 -24.92
CA VAL A 483 -42.78 -16.91 -25.70
C VAL A 483 -42.59 -16.02 -26.95
N ILE A 484 -41.61 -15.13 -26.96
CA ILE A 484 -41.34 -14.26 -28.11
C ILE A 484 -40.45 -14.99 -29.12
N HIS A 485 -39.67 -15.98 -28.70
CA HIS A 485 -38.83 -16.82 -29.57
C HIS A 485 -39.59 -17.96 -30.26
N ASP A 486 -40.71 -18.43 -29.68
CA ASP A 486 -41.64 -19.37 -30.28
C ASP A 486 -42.63 -18.62 -31.21
#